data_8493e7082815eb9d771af2b59a5d92e3
#
_entry.id   8493e7082815eb9d771af2b59a5d92e3
#
_cell.length_a   1.000
_cell.length_b   1.000
_cell.length_c   1.000
_cell.angle_alpha   90.00
_cell.angle_beta   90.00
_cell.angle_gamma   90.00
#
_symmetry.space_group_name_H-M   'P 1'
#
loop_
_entity.id
_entity.type
_entity.pdbx_description
1 polymer ?
#
loop_
_entity_poly.entity_id
_entity_poly.type
_entity_poly.pdbx_seq_one_letter_code
_entity_poly.pdbx_strand_id
1 'polypeptide(L)'
;MREENLERLLSYKMKPYATNYLEHKFIIDGLNYTVNKYAKARLIDIGCGNKPYSEMLNPHITEYIGCDIIQSSNNCVDVLCEATKIPLPNDSFDTAFSTQTIEHVGDFQDMVNEAFRLLKPGGYFIVSGPMYWPLHEEPYDFHRFTKHGFAHTLQKAGFEVVEIIPNGGKWALLGQVLIQTLPVWITFPKALKWLHNKLFVWLDQRYFDPINTMNYVAIGRKK
;
A
#
# COMPACT_ATOMS: atom_id res chain seq x y z
N MET A 1 -3.76 15.93 17.42
CA MET A 1 -2.41 15.64 16.87
C MET A 1 -2.46 14.32 16.14
N ARG A 2 -1.54 14.05 15.21
CA ARG A 2 -1.52 12.84 14.35
C ARG A 2 -1.54 11.52 15.14
N GLU A 3 -1.18 11.55 16.40
CA GLU A 3 -1.10 10.40 17.31
C GLU A 3 -2.46 9.82 17.76
N GLU A 4 -3.52 10.62 17.74
CA GLU A 4 -4.81 10.24 18.38
C GLU A 4 -5.77 9.48 17.46
N ASN A 5 -5.50 9.42 16.14
CA ASN A 5 -6.44 8.86 15.15
C ASN A 5 -5.84 7.77 14.25
N LEU A 6 -4.64 7.24 14.58
CA LEU A 6 -3.98 6.24 13.76
C LEU A 6 -4.25 4.82 14.26
N GLU A 7 -5.37 4.24 13.85
CA GLU A 7 -5.56 2.78 13.90
C GLU A 7 -4.62 2.09 12.90
N ARG A 8 -3.37 1.90 13.29
CA ARG A 8 -2.39 1.22 12.44
C ARG A 8 -2.67 -0.27 12.37
N LEU A 9 -2.66 -0.78 11.15
CA LEU A 9 -2.88 -2.19 10.86
C LEU A 9 -1.88 -3.07 11.66
N LEU A 10 -2.41 -4.05 12.40
CA LEU A 10 -1.60 -5.01 13.15
C LEU A 10 -1.23 -6.23 12.32
N SER A 11 -2.03 -6.57 11.32
CA SER A 11 -1.82 -7.70 10.41
C SER A 11 -2.52 -7.44 9.09
N TYR A 12 -1.91 -7.87 8.00
CA TYR A 12 -2.54 -7.83 6.68
C TYR A 12 -3.66 -8.86 6.50
N LYS A 13 -3.85 -9.78 7.45
CA LYS A 13 -4.91 -10.81 7.38
C LYS A 13 -6.25 -10.24 7.80
N MET A 14 -7.20 -10.24 6.90
CA MET A 14 -8.54 -9.70 7.13
C MET A 14 -9.62 -10.76 6.98
N LYS A 15 -10.64 -10.68 7.86
CA LYS A 15 -11.77 -11.63 7.82
C LYS A 15 -12.71 -11.29 6.67
N PRO A 16 -13.21 -12.31 5.91
CA PRO A 16 -14.05 -12.09 4.73
C PRO A 16 -15.38 -11.36 4.97
N TYR A 17 -15.76 -11.14 6.21
CA TYR A 17 -16.96 -10.37 6.58
C TYR A 17 -16.64 -8.93 7.05
N ALA A 18 -15.40 -8.49 6.93
CA ALA A 18 -15.04 -7.09 7.22
C ALA A 18 -15.60 -6.14 6.15
N THR A 19 -15.90 -4.92 6.55
CA THR A 19 -16.50 -3.91 5.66
C THR A 19 -15.54 -3.46 4.55
N ASN A 20 -14.25 -3.37 4.86
CA ASN A 20 -13.18 -3.01 3.90
C ASN A 20 -12.46 -4.23 3.31
N TYR A 21 -13.11 -5.41 3.33
CA TYR A 21 -12.50 -6.65 2.86
C TYR A 21 -12.13 -6.63 1.37
N LEU A 22 -12.98 -6.06 0.52
CA LEU A 22 -12.74 -6.06 -0.93
C LEU A 22 -11.49 -5.27 -1.29
N GLU A 23 -11.38 -4.05 -0.79
CA GLU A 23 -10.20 -3.22 -0.98
C GLU A 23 -8.95 -3.94 -0.49
N HIS A 24 -8.96 -4.39 0.76
CA HIS A 24 -7.82 -5.03 1.40
C HIS A 24 -7.38 -6.32 0.69
N LYS A 25 -8.34 -7.18 0.32
CA LYS A 25 -8.09 -8.43 -0.40
C LYS A 25 -7.29 -8.21 -1.68
N PHE A 26 -7.73 -7.24 -2.51
CA PHE A 26 -7.09 -7.02 -3.79
C PHE A 26 -5.74 -6.33 -3.67
N ILE A 27 -5.54 -5.43 -2.70
CA ILE A 27 -4.20 -4.90 -2.37
C ILE A 27 -3.27 -6.05 -1.96
N ILE A 28 -3.71 -6.92 -1.06
CA ILE A 28 -2.89 -8.04 -0.57
C ILE A 28 -2.54 -9.00 -1.70
N ASP A 29 -3.45 -9.29 -2.63
CA ASP A 29 -3.14 -10.11 -3.80
C ASP A 29 -2.05 -9.47 -4.67
N GLY A 30 -2.14 -8.16 -4.93
CA GLY A 30 -1.13 -7.41 -5.67
C GLY A 30 0.22 -7.36 -4.95
N LEU A 31 0.20 -7.13 -3.63
CA LEU A 31 1.42 -7.13 -2.82
C LEU A 31 2.07 -8.51 -2.77
N ASN A 32 1.30 -9.58 -2.57
CA ASN A 32 1.82 -10.94 -2.62
C ASN A 32 2.53 -11.24 -3.95
N TYR A 33 1.90 -10.88 -5.07
CA TYR A 33 2.52 -11.05 -6.38
C TYR A 33 3.83 -10.27 -6.50
N THR A 34 3.83 -8.99 -6.13
CA THR A 34 5.00 -8.11 -6.30
C THR A 34 6.12 -8.43 -5.32
N VAL A 35 5.81 -8.76 -4.07
CA VAL A 35 6.79 -9.17 -3.06
C VAL A 35 7.50 -10.46 -3.50
N ASN A 36 6.75 -11.48 -3.91
CA ASN A 36 7.33 -12.73 -4.40
C ASN A 36 8.27 -12.54 -5.60
N LYS A 37 8.00 -11.52 -6.43
CA LYS A 37 8.74 -11.30 -7.68
C LYS A 37 9.94 -10.35 -7.52
N TYR A 38 9.85 -9.36 -6.64
CA TYR A 38 10.79 -8.24 -6.58
C TYR A 38 11.45 -8.01 -5.23
N ALA A 39 10.83 -8.41 -4.12
CA ALA A 39 11.43 -8.22 -2.81
C ALA A 39 12.65 -9.14 -2.62
N LYS A 40 13.75 -8.57 -2.11
CA LYS A 40 14.99 -9.32 -1.89
C LYS A 40 15.87 -8.64 -0.84
N ALA A 41 16.69 -9.44 -0.20
CA ALA A 41 17.80 -9.05 0.65
C ALA A 41 17.48 -7.97 1.68
N ARG A 42 18.15 -6.83 1.68
CA ARG A 42 17.96 -5.76 2.66
C ARG A 42 16.80 -4.85 2.25
N LEU A 43 15.76 -4.76 3.07
CA LEU A 43 14.55 -4.01 2.79
C LEU A 43 14.38 -2.83 3.74
N ILE A 44 13.99 -1.67 3.17
CA ILE A 44 13.43 -0.55 3.91
C ILE A 44 11.92 -0.44 3.66
N ASP A 45 11.13 -0.32 4.73
CA ASP A 45 9.68 -0.08 4.70
C ASP A 45 9.41 1.36 5.13
N ILE A 46 8.94 2.18 4.19
CA ILE A 46 8.68 3.60 4.39
C ILE A 46 7.20 3.80 4.76
N GLY A 47 6.94 4.24 5.99
CA GLY A 47 5.61 4.24 6.58
C GLY A 47 5.23 2.87 7.15
N CYS A 48 6.16 2.23 7.85
CA CYS A 48 6.06 0.82 8.25
C CYS A 48 4.97 0.52 9.29
N GLY A 49 4.50 1.50 10.06
CA GLY A 49 3.56 1.30 11.14
C GLY A 49 3.97 0.18 12.10
N ASN A 50 3.10 -0.81 12.29
CA ASN A 50 3.35 -2.01 13.09
C ASN A 50 4.02 -3.15 12.28
N LYS A 51 4.59 -2.88 11.12
CA LYS A 51 5.14 -3.88 10.19
C LYS A 51 4.15 -5.02 9.87
N PRO A 52 2.91 -4.71 9.47
CA PRO A 52 1.86 -5.71 9.30
C PRO A 52 2.17 -6.76 8.23
N TYR A 53 3.08 -6.44 7.31
CA TYR A 53 3.46 -7.29 6.17
C TYR A 53 4.69 -8.18 6.44
N SER A 54 5.21 -8.22 7.68
CA SER A 54 6.41 -8.98 8.04
C SER A 54 6.34 -10.44 7.63
N GLU A 55 5.20 -11.11 7.86
CA GLU A 55 5.01 -12.52 7.49
C GLU A 55 5.09 -12.75 5.97
N MET A 56 4.66 -11.77 5.17
CA MET A 56 4.75 -11.80 3.71
C MET A 56 6.17 -11.54 3.21
N LEU A 57 6.89 -10.61 3.84
CA LEU A 57 8.21 -10.14 3.41
C LEU A 57 9.36 -11.03 3.86
N ASN A 58 9.31 -11.53 5.10
CA ASN A 58 10.41 -12.28 5.72
C ASN A 58 10.96 -13.46 4.89
N PRO A 59 10.16 -14.23 4.11
CA PRO A 59 10.71 -15.28 3.28
C PRO A 59 11.65 -14.80 2.16
N HIS A 60 11.61 -13.52 1.80
CA HIS A 60 12.32 -12.94 0.65
C HIS A 60 13.50 -12.04 1.04
N ILE A 61 13.56 -11.62 2.30
CA ILE A 61 14.51 -10.61 2.78
C ILE A 61 15.43 -11.16 3.86
N THR A 62 16.58 -10.53 4.01
CA THR A 62 17.56 -10.87 5.07
C THR A 62 17.56 -9.87 6.22
N GLU A 63 17.09 -8.65 5.96
CA GLU A 63 16.99 -7.57 6.94
C GLU A 63 15.77 -6.70 6.63
N TYR A 64 15.01 -6.33 7.67
CA TYR A 64 13.81 -5.51 7.59
C TYR A 64 13.97 -4.26 8.45
N ILE A 65 14.26 -3.12 7.85
CA ILE A 65 14.29 -1.81 8.50
C ILE A 65 13.00 -1.08 8.22
N GLY A 66 12.27 -0.68 9.25
CA GLY A 66 11.06 0.13 9.13
C GLY A 66 11.29 1.56 9.55
N CYS A 67 10.88 2.54 8.75
CA CYS A 67 10.84 3.93 9.17
C CYS A 67 9.41 4.49 9.14
N ASP A 68 9.15 5.43 10.06
CA ASP A 68 7.86 6.09 10.19
C ASP A 68 8.03 7.42 10.95
N ILE A 69 7.07 8.32 10.80
CA ILE A 69 7.08 9.63 11.48
C ILE A 69 6.74 9.51 12.97
N ILE A 70 6.04 8.44 13.37
CA ILE A 70 5.59 8.20 14.75
C ILE A 70 5.92 6.75 15.12
N GLN A 71 6.33 6.53 16.37
CA GLN A 71 6.51 5.17 16.88
C GLN A 71 5.17 4.41 16.92
N SER A 72 5.20 3.17 16.48
CA SER A 72 4.02 2.31 16.53
C SER A 72 3.73 1.80 17.93
N SER A 73 2.49 1.39 18.20
CA SER A 73 2.06 0.86 19.50
C SER A 73 2.88 -0.37 19.95
N ASN A 74 3.44 -1.11 19.00
CA ASN A 74 4.25 -2.30 19.26
C ASN A 74 5.76 -2.02 19.18
N ASN A 75 6.19 -0.75 19.17
CA ASN A 75 7.60 -0.35 19.05
C ASN A 75 8.31 -0.97 17.84
N CYS A 76 7.63 -1.05 16.69
CA CYS A 76 8.15 -1.70 15.49
C CYS A 76 8.97 -0.77 14.58
N VAL A 77 8.96 0.54 14.81
CA VAL A 77 9.68 1.52 14.00
C VAL A 77 11.14 1.56 14.40
N ASP A 78 12.04 1.24 13.47
CA ASP A 78 13.49 1.24 13.73
C ASP A 78 14.09 2.64 13.58
N VAL A 79 13.54 3.46 12.66
CA VAL A 79 14.01 4.82 12.37
C VAL A 79 12.84 5.79 12.40
N LEU A 80 12.80 6.68 13.40
CA LEU A 80 11.81 7.75 13.48
C LEU A 80 12.25 8.91 12.59
N CYS A 81 11.54 9.16 11.48
CA CYS A 81 11.84 10.23 10.54
C CYS A 81 10.67 10.51 9.59
N GLU A 82 10.73 11.65 8.92
CA GLU A 82 9.85 11.94 7.79
C GLU A 82 10.23 11.10 6.57
N ALA A 83 9.23 10.65 5.81
CA ALA A 83 9.44 9.87 4.59
C ALA A 83 10.21 10.63 3.49
N THR A 84 10.23 11.97 3.57
CA THR A 84 10.93 12.88 2.65
C THR A 84 12.39 13.11 3.01
N LYS A 85 12.85 12.67 4.20
CA LYS A 85 14.23 12.86 4.68
C LYS A 85 14.64 11.74 5.63
N ILE A 86 15.05 10.63 5.06
CA ILE A 86 15.40 9.42 5.83
C ILE A 86 16.91 9.45 6.18
N PRO A 87 17.32 9.41 7.47
CA PRO A 87 18.71 9.56 7.89
C PRO A 87 19.51 8.26 7.73
N LEU A 88 19.44 7.65 6.55
CA LEU A 88 20.16 6.43 6.20
C LEU A 88 21.02 6.66 4.95
N PRO A 89 22.13 5.92 4.78
CA PRO A 89 23.07 6.14 3.69
C PRO A 89 22.47 5.79 2.32
N ASN A 90 22.99 6.43 1.26
CA ASN A 90 22.64 6.13 -0.12
C ASN A 90 23.03 4.68 -0.45
N ASP A 91 22.36 4.11 -1.47
CA ASP A 91 22.71 2.81 -2.07
C ASP A 91 22.89 1.68 -1.04
N SER A 92 22.03 1.67 -0.01
CA SER A 92 22.14 0.76 1.13
C SER A 92 21.09 -0.35 1.17
N PHE A 93 20.03 -0.25 0.35
CA PHE A 93 18.93 -1.23 0.31
C PHE A 93 18.76 -1.88 -1.05
N ASP A 94 18.35 -3.13 -1.06
CA ASP A 94 18.02 -3.88 -2.26
C ASP A 94 16.54 -3.77 -2.64
N THR A 95 15.68 -3.49 -1.65
CA THR A 95 14.25 -3.28 -1.79
C THR A 95 13.81 -2.08 -0.95
N ALA A 96 13.06 -1.15 -1.55
CA ALA A 96 12.23 -0.19 -0.85
C ALA A 96 10.77 -0.63 -0.97
N PHE A 97 10.03 -0.53 0.12
CA PHE A 97 8.63 -0.93 0.23
C PHE A 97 7.84 0.19 0.88
N SER A 98 6.66 0.50 0.37
CA SER A 98 5.75 1.46 0.99
C SER A 98 4.32 1.20 0.55
N THR A 99 3.41 1.04 1.50
CA THR A 99 2.02 0.70 1.19
C THR A 99 1.06 1.64 1.89
N GLN A 100 0.15 2.26 1.12
CA GLN A 100 -0.88 3.16 1.64
C GLN A 100 -0.29 4.21 2.59
N THR A 101 0.80 4.84 2.15
CA THR A 101 1.54 5.88 2.88
C THR A 101 1.72 7.11 2.01
N ILE A 102 1.95 6.91 0.71
CA ILE A 102 2.28 7.97 -0.25
C ILE A 102 1.17 9.04 -0.35
N GLU A 103 -0.09 8.65 -0.16
CA GLU A 103 -1.24 9.56 -0.14
C GLU A 103 -1.24 10.51 1.04
N HIS A 104 -0.57 10.14 2.14
CA HIS A 104 -0.46 10.90 3.38
C HIS A 104 0.79 11.79 3.46
N VAL A 105 1.60 11.80 2.41
CA VAL A 105 2.81 12.62 2.31
C VAL A 105 2.54 13.79 1.36
N GLY A 106 2.49 15.03 1.89
CA GLY A 106 2.20 16.22 1.07
C GLY A 106 3.18 16.37 -0.09
N ASP A 107 4.47 16.24 0.20
CA ASP A 107 5.57 16.27 -0.78
C ASP A 107 5.95 14.85 -1.22
N PHE A 108 4.98 14.07 -1.71
CA PHE A 108 5.17 12.66 -2.06
C PHE A 108 6.29 12.41 -3.08
N GLN A 109 6.61 13.38 -3.95
CA GLN A 109 7.72 13.26 -4.89
C GLN A 109 9.06 13.12 -4.15
N ASP A 110 9.24 13.84 -3.04
CA ASP A 110 10.47 13.78 -2.25
C ASP A 110 10.59 12.44 -1.52
N MET A 111 9.50 11.86 -1.06
CA MET A 111 9.49 10.47 -0.57
C MET A 111 9.96 9.47 -1.64
N VAL A 112 9.50 9.63 -2.89
CA VAL A 112 9.90 8.75 -4.00
C VAL A 112 11.37 8.98 -4.37
N ASN A 113 11.86 10.24 -4.30
CA ASN A 113 13.27 10.58 -4.47
C ASN A 113 14.14 9.94 -3.37
N GLU A 114 13.68 9.94 -2.12
CA GLU A 114 14.37 9.26 -1.01
C GLU A 114 14.43 7.74 -1.20
N ALA A 115 13.35 7.12 -1.62
CA ALA A 115 13.35 5.69 -1.96
C ALA A 115 14.38 5.39 -3.07
N PHE A 116 14.47 6.26 -4.09
CA PHE A 116 15.48 6.13 -5.14
C PHE A 116 16.91 6.29 -4.59
N ARG A 117 17.14 7.28 -3.74
CA ARG A 117 18.46 7.54 -3.12
C ARG A 117 18.95 6.34 -2.30
N LEU A 118 18.04 5.76 -1.50
CA LEU A 118 18.36 4.65 -0.58
C LEU A 118 18.63 3.32 -1.29
N LEU A 119 18.02 3.11 -2.46
CA LEU A 119 18.20 1.87 -3.21
C LEU A 119 19.56 1.79 -3.88
N LYS A 120 20.14 0.59 -3.88
CA LYS A 120 21.30 0.23 -4.71
C LYS A 120 20.92 0.19 -6.19
N PRO A 121 21.87 0.40 -7.12
CA PRO A 121 21.66 0.06 -8.53
C PRO A 121 21.13 -1.38 -8.67
N GLY A 122 20.08 -1.59 -9.47
CA GLY A 122 19.39 -2.86 -9.61
C GLY A 122 18.36 -3.18 -8.51
N GLY A 123 18.17 -2.29 -7.52
CA GLY A 123 17.17 -2.39 -6.48
C GLY A 123 15.78 -2.04 -6.96
N TYR A 124 14.73 -2.49 -6.23
CA TYR A 124 13.33 -2.29 -6.58
C TYR A 124 12.61 -1.45 -5.52
N PHE A 125 11.76 -0.54 -5.99
CA PHE A 125 10.77 0.15 -5.17
C PHE A 125 9.39 -0.43 -5.44
N ILE A 126 8.74 -1.00 -4.43
CA ILE A 126 7.37 -1.50 -4.45
C ILE A 126 6.55 -0.49 -3.67
N VAL A 127 5.65 0.24 -4.35
CA VAL A 127 4.82 1.28 -3.75
C VAL A 127 3.36 1.08 -4.10
N SER A 128 2.46 1.24 -3.12
CA SER A 128 1.02 1.25 -3.37
C SER A 128 0.37 2.54 -2.89
N GLY A 129 -0.72 2.91 -3.57
CA GLY A 129 -1.56 4.04 -3.16
C GLY A 129 -2.93 4.00 -3.84
N PRO A 130 -3.93 4.69 -3.24
CA PRO A 130 -5.30 4.64 -3.68
C PRO A 130 -5.53 5.46 -4.96
N MET A 131 -6.36 4.90 -5.88
CA MET A 131 -7.00 5.67 -6.94
C MET A 131 -8.40 6.11 -6.49
N TYR A 132 -9.11 5.24 -5.80
CA TYR A 132 -10.43 5.52 -5.21
C TYR A 132 -10.45 5.04 -3.76
N TRP A 133 -10.61 6.00 -2.84
CA TRP A 133 -10.90 5.77 -1.43
C TRP A 133 -11.55 7.03 -0.83
N PRO A 134 -12.51 6.91 0.09
CA PRO A 134 -13.04 8.06 0.83
C PRO A 134 -11.94 8.80 1.60
N LEU A 135 -12.19 10.07 1.94
CA LEU A 135 -11.29 10.82 2.82
C LEU A 135 -11.11 10.08 4.15
N HIS A 136 -9.87 9.99 4.59
CA HIS A 136 -9.49 9.33 5.84
C HIS A 136 -8.23 9.96 6.42
N GLU A 137 -7.96 9.73 7.68
CA GLU A 137 -6.80 10.32 8.40
C GLU A 137 -6.66 11.85 8.23
N GLU A 138 -7.80 12.57 8.11
CA GLU A 138 -7.80 14.02 7.95
C GLU A 138 -7.05 14.74 9.10
N PRO A 139 -6.31 15.81 8.82
CA PRO A 139 -6.16 16.52 7.55
C PRO A 139 -4.99 16.02 6.68
N TYR A 140 -4.47 14.83 6.88
CA TYR A 140 -3.27 14.31 6.22
C TYR A 140 -3.56 13.36 5.06
N ASP A 141 -4.71 13.49 4.40
CA ASP A 141 -5.11 12.73 3.21
C ASP A 141 -5.05 13.63 1.98
N PHE A 142 -3.91 13.64 1.27
CA PHE A 142 -3.60 14.65 0.25
C PHE A 142 -3.83 14.17 -1.18
N HIS A 143 -3.60 12.86 -1.48
CA HIS A 143 -3.44 12.42 -2.86
C HIS A 143 -4.23 11.17 -3.22
N ARG A 144 -4.60 11.09 -4.50
CA ARG A 144 -5.09 9.88 -5.19
C ARG A 144 -4.28 9.69 -6.47
N PHE A 145 -3.90 8.45 -6.76
CA PHE A 145 -2.95 8.17 -7.83
C PHE A 145 -3.61 7.43 -8.98
N THR A 146 -3.46 7.95 -10.19
CA THR A 146 -3.76 7.21 -11.41
C THR A 146 -2.56 6.36 -11.83
N LYS A 147 -2.77 5.38 -12.72
CA LYS A 147 -1.69 4.60 -13.34
C LYS A 147 -0.60 5.50 -13.93
N HIS A 148 -1.01 6.53 -14.66
CA HIS A 148 -0.07 7.45 -15.31
C HIS A 148 0.58 8.42 -14.34
N GLY A 149 -0.10 8.78 -13.24
CA GLY A 149 0.49 9.54 -12.14
C GLY A 149 1.64 8.78 -11.47
N PHE A 150 1.45 7.50 -11.13
CA PHE A 150 2.53 6.66 -10.62
C PHE A 150 3.70 6.54 -11.59
N ALA A 151 3.42 6.26 -12.89
CA ALA A 151 4.49 6.18 -13.89
C ALA A 151 5.31 7.46 -13.97
N HIS A 152 4.64 8.61 -14.03
CA HIS A 152 5.30 9.91 -14.07
C HIS A 152 6.16 10.18 -12.83
N THR A 153 5.62 9.92 -11.64
CA THR A 153 6.30 10.12 -10.36
C THR A 153 7.57 9.26 -10.24
N LEU A 154 7.48 7.97 -10.60
CA LEU A 154 8.62 7.07 -10.60
C LEU A 154 9.70 7.51 -11.61
N GLN A 155 9.29 7.85 -12.84
CA GLN A 155 10.22 8.32 -13.89
C GLN A 155 10.92 9.62 -13.50
N LYS A 156 10.19 10.56 -12.88
CA LYS A 156 10.74 11.83 -12.41
C LYS A 156 11.83 11.64 -11.34
N ALA A 157 11.71 10.62 -10.50
CA ALA A 157 12.75 10.26 -9.53
C ALA A 157 13.93 9.48 -10.13
N GLY A 158 13.86 9.06 -11.41
CA GLY A 158 14.91 8.31 -12.11
C GLY A 158 14.69 6.80 -12.21
N PHE A 159 13.57 6.29 -11.72
CA PHE A 159 13.23 4.87 -11.85
C PHE A 159 12.88 4.48 -13.29
N GLU A 160 13.29 3.29 -13.68
CA GLU A 160 12.64 2.54 -14.74
C GLU A 160 11.33 1.97 -14.20
N VAL A 161 10.19 2.30 -14.83
CA VAL A 161 8.88 1.72 -14.47
C VAL A 161 8.82 0.31 -15.00
N VAL A 162 8.75 -0.67 -14.10
CA VAL A 162 8.73 -2.10 -14.46
C VAL A 162 7.31 -2.56 -14.73
N GLU A 163 6.40 -2.34 -13.79
CA GLU A 163 4.98 -2.62 -13.95
C GLU A 163 4.13 -1.78 -12.98
N ILE A 164 2.85 -1.59 -13.33
CA ILE A 164 1.86 -0.95 -12.46
C ILE A 164 0.59 -1.80 -12.53
N ILE A 165 0.23 -2.36 -11.38
CA ILE A 165 -0.79 -3.40 -11.23
C ILE A 165 -2.03 -2.79 -10.60
N PRO A 166 -3.19 -2.83 -11.29
CA PRO A 166 -4.46 -2.44 -10.69
C PRO A 166 -4.92 -3.48 -9.67
N ASN A 167 -5.40 -3.02 -8.52
CA ASN A 167 -5.85 -3.86 -7.42
C ASN A 167 -7.36 -3.70 -7.21
N GLY A 168 -8.12 -4.72 -7.59
CA GLY A 168 -9.57 -4.70 -7.72
C GLY A 168 -10.02 -3.87 -8.93
N GLY A 169 -10.97 -4.40 -9.68
CA GLY A 169 -11.59 -3.75 -10.83
C GLY A 169 -12.95 -3.15 -10.48
N LYS A 170 -13.79 -2.92 -11.52
CA LYS A 170 -15.10 -2.25 -11.40
C LYS A 170 -16.06 -2.94 -10.42
N TRP A 171 -16.04 -4.27 -10.35
CA TRP A 171 -16.95 -5.00 -9.48
C TRP A 171 -16.50 -4.94 -8.02
N ALA A 172 -15.20 -5.03 -7.77
CA ALA A 172 -14.63 -4.83 -6.45
C ALA A 172 -14.91 -3.41 -5.95
N LEU A 173 -14.70 -2.40 -6.79
CA LEU A 173 -15.02 -1.00 -6.48
C LEU A 173 -16.52 -0.82 -6.20
N LEU A 174 -17.41 -1.33 -7.05
CA LEU A 174 -18.84 -1.23 -6.84
C LEU A 174 -19.26 -1.88 -5.52
N GLY A 175 -18.78 -3.10 -5.24
CA GLY A 175 -19.06 -3.80 -3.99
C GLY A 175 -18.56 -3.05 -2.76
N GLN A 176 -17.37 -2.47 -2.83
CA GLN A 176 -16.80 -1.69 -1.73
C GLN A 176 -17.61 -0.41 -1.48
N VAL A 177 -17.99 0.32 -2.52
CA VAL A 177 -18.83 1.53 -2.41
C VAL A 177 -20.20 1.20 -1.83
N LEU A 178 -20.85 0.14 -2.32
CA LEU A 178 -22.15 -0.28 -1.82
C LEU A 178 -22.13 -0.57 -0.31
N ILE A 179 -21.14 -1.34 0.16
CA ILE A 179 -21.08 -1.70 1.58
C ILE A 179 -20.71 -0.52 2.49
N GLN A 180 -19.99 0.48 1.95
CA GLN A 180 -19.63 1.70 2.69
C GLN A 180 -20.76 2.72 2.75
N THR A 181 -21.61 2.79 1.70
CA THR A 181 -22.70 3.78 1.60
C THR A 181 -24.00 3.32 2.25
N LEU A 182 -24.16 2.03 2.49
CA LEU A 182 -25.34 1.52 3.18
C LEU A 182 -25.38 2.03 4.62
N PRO A 183 -26.52 2.53 5.10
CA PRO A 183 -26.64 3.04 6.46
C PRO A 183 -26.22 2.01 7.50
N VAL A 184 -25.51 2.45 8.56
CA VAL A 184 -24.96 1.57 9.62
C VAL A 184 -26.04 0.71 10.30
N TRP A 185 -27.29 1.19 10.33
CA TRP A 185 -28.44 0.43 10.87
C TRP A 185 -28.93 -0.70 9.95
N ILE A 186 -28.54 -0.69 8.65
CA ILE A 186 -28.61 -1.86 7.78
C ILE A 186 -27.29 -2.64 7.92
N THR A 187 -26.83 -2.85 9.15
CA THR A 187 -25.67 -3.69 9.39
C THR A 187 -26.02 -5.11 9.01
N PHE A 188 -25.61 -5.49 7.81
CA PHE A 188 -25.70 -6.88 7.39
C PHE A 188 -25.12 -7.79 8.46
N PRO A 189 -25.81 -8.85 8.86
CA PRO A 189 -25.21 -9.92 9.63
C PRO A 189 -23.89 -10.37 9.00
N LYS A 190 -22.94 -10.84 9.81
CA LYS A 190 -21.62 -11.30 9.30
C LYS A 190 -21.75 -12.23 8.09
N ALA A 191 -22.77 -13.08 8.07
CA ALA A 191 -23.07 -13.98 6.95
C ALA A 191 -23.41 -13.24 5.65
N LEU A 192 -24.20 -12.16 5.71
CA LEU A 192 -24.53 -11.36 4.53
C LEU A 192 -23.33 -10.54 4.04
N LYS A 193 -22.52 -9.98 4.94
CA LYS A 193 -21.26 -9.31 4.56
C LYS A 193 -20.31 -10.32 3.89
N TRP A 194 -20.20 -11.51 4.42
CA TRP A 194 -19.42 -12.58 3.82
C TRP A 194 -19.92 -12.93 2.41
N LEU A 195 -21.23 -13.12 2.23
CA LEU A 195 -21.83 -13.43 0.93
C LEU A 195 -21.62 -12.29 -0.08
N HIS A 196 -21.86 -11.04 0.35
CA HIS A 196 -21.60 -9.83 -0.44
C HIS A 196 -20.14 -9.81 -0.94
N ASN A 197 -19.19 -9.91 -0.03
CA ASN A 197 -17.78 -9.84 -0.38
C ASN A 197 -17.36 -11.01 -1.30
N LYS A 198 -17.86 -12.22 -1.08
CA LYS A 198 -17.61 -13.37 -1.95
C LYS A 198 -18.18 -13.17 -3.35
N LEU A 199 -19.41 -12.64 -3.45
CA LEU A 199 -20.04 -12.35 -4.74
C LEU A 199 -19.21 -11.34 -5.54
N PHE A 200 -18.79 -10.22 -4.92
CA PHE A 200 -18.05 -9.18 -5.62
C PHE A 200 -16.60 -9.59 -5.94
N VAL A 201 -15.96 -10.41 -5.12
CA VAL A 201 -14.68 -11.06 -5.48
C VAL A 201 -14.85 -11.93 -6.71
N TRP A 202 -15.89 -12.79 -6.74
CA TRP A 202 -16.16 -13.67 -7.88
C TRP A 202 -16.47 -12.88 -9.16
N LEU A 203 -17.32 -11.85 -9.07
CA LEU A 203 -17.65 -10.97 -10.22
C LEU A 203 -16.39 -10.28 -10.74
N ASP A 204 -15.55 -9.76 -9.88
CA ASP A 204 -14.35 -9.05 -10.27
C ASP A 204 -13.33 -9.98 -10.93
N GLN A 205 -13.11 -11.16 -10.37
CA GLN A 205 -12.23 -12.17 -10.96
C GLN A 205 -12.73 -12.67 -12.32
N ARG A 206 -14.07 -12.77 -12.52
CA ARG A 206 -14.68 -13.27 -13.76
C ARG A 206 -14.79 -12.21 -14.85
N TYR A 207 -14.98 -10.94 -14.48
CA TYR A 207 -15.25 -9.82 -15.37
C TYR A 207 -14.36 -8.62 -15.04
N PHE A 208 -13.08 -8.88 -14.88
CA PHE A 208 -12.09 -7.88 -14.46
C PHE A 208 -12.03 -6.71 -15.47
N ASP A 209 -12.02 -5.48 -14.92
CA ASP A 209 -11.85 -4.25 -15.68
C ASP A 209 -10.83 -3.34 -14.95
N PRO A 210 -9.62 -3.21 -15.52
CA PRO A 210 -8.53 -2.47 -14.86
C PRO A 210 -8.70 -0.94 -14.89
N ILE A 211 -9.69 -0.42 -15.63
CA ILE A 211 -9.92 1.03 -15.75
C ILE A 211 -10.48 1.60 -14.45
N ASN A 212 -11.43 0.87 -13.86
CA ASN A 212 -12.09 1.25 -12.60
C ASN A 212 -11.48 0.47 -11.43
N THR A 213 -10.29 0.85 -11.01
CA THR A 213 -9.59 0.19 -9.89
C THR A 213 -9.64 1.02 -8.61
N MET A 214 -9.52 0.36 -7.45
CA MET A 214 -9.44 1.04 -6.16
C MET A 214 -8.02 1.51 -5.84
N ASN A 215 -7.02 0.71 -6.19
CA ASN A 215 -5.62 0.95 -5.86
C ASN A 215 -4.70 0.51 -6.99
N TYR A 216 -3.46 1.00 -6.94
CA TYR A 216 -2.35 0.48 -7.73
C TYR A 216 -1.21 0.03 -6.83
N VAL A 217 -0.52 -1.03 -7.25
CA VAL A 217 0.85 -1.33 -6.81
C VAL A 217 1.77 -1.03 -8.00
N ALA A 218 2.72 -0.14 -7.81
CA ALA A 218 3.68 0.27 -8.83
C ALA A 218 5.09 -0.19 -8.45
N ILE A 219 5.86 -0.62 -9.45
CA ILE A 219 7.21 -1.14 -9.29
C ILE A 219 8.17 -0.29 -10.13
N GLY A 220 9.11 0.37 -9.44
CA GLY A 220 10.24 1.08 -10.01
C GLY A 220 11.53 0.31 -9.81
N ARG A 221 12.42 0.30 -10.80
CA ARG A 221 13.78 -0.24 -10.69
C ARG A 221 14.79 0.88 -10.80
N LYS A 222 15.73 0.95 -9.87
CA LYS A 222 16.92 1.81 -10.00
C LYS A 222 17.90 1.18 -10.96
N LYS A 223 18.28 1.89 -12.03
CA LYS A 223 19.31 1.43 -12.98
C LYS A 223 20.70 1.55 -12.41
#